data_5adac676a46fe03d085cb73f4a7f99e1
#
_entry.id   5adac676a46fe03d085cb73f4a7f99e1
#
_cell.length_a   1.000
_cell.length_b   1.000
_cell.length_c   1.000
_cell.angle_alpha   90.00
_cell.angle_beta   90.00
_cell.angle_gamma   90.00
#
_symmetry.space_group_name_H-M   'P 1'
#
loop_
_entity.id
_entity.type
_entity.pdbx_description
1 polymer ?
#
loop_
_entity_poly.entity_id
_entity_poly.type
_entity_poly.pdbx_seq_one_letter_code
_entity_poly.pdbx_strand_id
1 'polypeptide(L)'
;MHIQFVENIKQKVGDYVFKRDLKHNDRKREVHNLHTAKSIGILYDATDLKDMMLVSEFVNDLFKTKKDVKALGFVNRNELTHHHMPMLQFDFFFLKDLNWYYKPQNYIIKNFLEKDYDILINLCTSNCVPVKYLAGGSKAKFKVGKYEQDLSIYDMMIDVKKDTLSALITEVKHYLN
;
A
#
# COMPACT_ATOMS: atom_id res chain seq x y z
N MET A 1 25.34 -20.44 2.40
CA MET A 1 26.09 -19.32 1.79
C MET A 1 25.53 -18.87 0.41
N HIS A 2 25.22 -19.78 -0.50
CA HIS A 2 24.73 -19.44 -1.87
C HIS A 2 23.35 -18.77 -1.87
N ILE A 3 22.40 -19.20 -1.05
CA ILE A 3 21.03 -18.67 -0.98
C ILE A 3 21.03 -17.21 -0.49
N GLN A 4 21.81 -16.90 0.53
CA GLN A 4 21.89 -15.55 1.10
C GLN A 4 22.54 -14.54 0.14
N PHE A 5 23.48 -15.00 -0.68
CA PHE A 5 24.11 -14.19 -1.73
C PHE A 5 23.10 -13.82 -2.84
N VAL A 6 22.27 -14.78 -3.27
CA VAL A 6 21.23 -14.55 -4.27
C VAL A 6 20.15 -13.58 -3.76
N GLU A 7 19.71 -13.72 -2.51
CA GLU A 7 18.75 -12.81 -1.90
C GLU A 7 19.28 -11.36 -1.79
N ASN A 8 20.55 -11.22 -1.43
CA ASN A 8 21.21 -9.90 -1.39
C ASN A 8 21.26 -9.24 -2.78
N ILE A 9 21.46 -10.00 -3.84
CA ILE A 9 21.43 -9.49 -5.22
C ILE A 9 20.03 -9.04 -5.59
N LYS A 10 19.02 -9.84 -5.32
CA LYS A 10 17.62 -9.50 -5.59
C LYS A 10 17.21 -8.20 -4.90
N GLN A 11 17.56 -8.05 -3.61
CA GLN A 11 17.30 -6.83 -2.86
C GLN A 11 18.00 -5.61 -3.49
N LYS A 12 19.30 -5.71 -3.79
CA LYS A 12 20.05 -4.59 -4.40
C LYS A 12 19.47 -4.16 -5.75
N VAL A 13 19.11 -5.12 -6.59
CA VAL A 13 18.46 -4.83 -7.88
C VAL A 13 17.08 -4.21 -7.65
N GLY A 14 16.30 -4.77 -6.72
CA GLY A 14 15.00 -4.23 -6.33
C GLY A 14 15.11 -2.77 -5.86
N ASP A 15 16.02 -2.48 -4.94
CA ASP A 15 16.24 -1.13 -4.43
C ASP A 15 16.67 -0.14 -5.52
N TYR A 16 17.55 -0.58 -6.43
CA TYR A 16 17.97 0.25 -7.56
C TYR A 16 16.78 0.58 -8.48
N VAL A 17 16.01 -0.42 -8.88
CA VAL A 17 14.84 -0.24 -9.76
C VAL A 17 13.80 0.62 -9.07
N PHE A 18 13.54 0.38 -7.79
CA PHE A 18 12.61 1.17 -6.99
C PHE A 18 13.01 2.66 -6.91
N LYS A 19 14.26 2.96 -6.58
CA LYS A 19 14.79 4.33 -6.54
C LYS A 19 14.73 5.02 -7.90
N ARG A 20 15.00 4.28 -8.98
CA ARG A 20 14.86 4.78 -10.35
C ARG A 20 13.41 5.12 -10.68
N ASP A 21 12.49 4.20 -10.39
CA ASP A 21 11.07 4.37 -10.69
C ASP A 21 10.46 5.53 -9.88
N LEU A 22 10.89 5.73 -8.62
CA LEU A 22 10.51 6.87 -7.81
C LEU A 22 10.90 8.22 -8.44
N LYS A 23 12.10 8.32 -9.00
CA LYS A 23 12.59 9.56 -9.64
C LYS A 23 11.79 9.95 -10.89
N HIS A 24 11.17 8.97 -11.56
CA HIS A 24 10.38 9.17 -12.77
C HIS A 24 8.87 9.25 -12.51
N ASN A 25 8.46 9.23 -11.25
CA ASN A 25 7.05 9.34 -10.91
C ASN A 25 6.63 10.82 -10.79
N ASP A 26 6.35 11.43 -11.95
CA ASP A 26 5.74 12.76 -12.00
C ASP A 26 4.28 12.68 -11.56
N ARG A 27 3.97 13.23 -10.40
CA ARG A 27 2.61 13.37 -9.90
C ARG A 27 2.33 14.78 -9.42
N LYS A 28 1.11 15.24 -9.62
CA LYS A 28 0.66 16.50 -9.02
C LYS A 28 0.44 16.27 -7.52
N ARG A 29 1.21 16.94 -6.68
CA ARG A 29 1.05 16.88 -5.22
C ARG A 29 0.02 17.90 -4.78
N GLU A 30 -0.95 17.44 -3.99
CA GLU A 30 -2.01 18.27 -3.44
C GLU A 30 -2.45 17.68 -2.10
N VAL A 31 -2.47 18.49 -1.05
CA VAL A 31 -2.86 18.04 0.29
C VAL A 31 -4.37 17.82 0.33
N HIS A 32 -4.75 16.62 0.76
CA HIS A 32 -6.14 16.25 0.98
C HIS A 32 -6.33 15.70 2.39
N ASN A 33 -7.52 15.86 2.93
CA ASN A 33 -7.98 15.17 4.12
C ASN A 33 -9.17 14.26 3.80
N LEU A 34 -9.66 13.50 4.79
CA LEU A 34 -10.79 12.60 4.59
C LEU A 34 -12.09 13.33 4.23
N HIS A 35 -12.23 14.63 4.50
CA HIS A 35 -13.42 15.38 4.10
C HIS A 35 -13.34 15.83 2.64
N THR A 36 -12.19 16.28 2.19
CA THR A 36 -11.99 16.83 0.83
C THR A 36 -11.74 15.76 -0.23
N ALA A 37 -11.17 14.61 0.15
CA ALA A 37 -10.90 13.52 -0.76
C ALA A 37 -12.19 12.85 -1.27
N LYS A 38 -12.26 12.63 -2.59
CA LYS A 38 -13.34 11.90 -3.26
C LYS A 38 -12.93 10.46 -3.56
N SER A 39 -11.65 10.24 -3.86
CA SER A 39 -11.08 8.92 -4.20
C SER A 39 -9.93 8.56 -3.26
N ILE A 40 -9.98 7.36 -2.67
CA ILE A 40 -9.01 6.89 -1.69
C ILE A 40 -8.51 5.51 -2.08
N GLY A 41 -7.19 5.40 -2.26
CA GLY A 41 -6.49 4.13 -2.39
C GLY A 41 -5.96 3.67 -1.04
N ILE A 42 -6.08 2.39 -0.73
CA ILE A 42 -5.55 1.79 0.49
C ILE A 42 -4.66 0.61 0.11
N LEU A 43 -3.44 0.61 0.63
CA LEU A 43 -2.48 -0.49 0.52
C LEU A 43 -2.26 -1.12 1.89
N TYR A 44 -2.20 -2.43 1.97
CA TYR A 44 -2.01 -3.12 3.25
C TYR A 44 -1.45 -4.54 3.06
N ASP A 45 -0.93 -5.13 4.14
CA ASP A 45 -0.63 -6.55 4.22
C ASP A 45 -1.90 -7.31 4.59
N ALA A 46 -2.37 -8.15 3.68
CA ALA A 46 -3.59 -8.95 3.82
C ALA A 46 -3.29 -10.40 4.20
N THR A 47 -2.08 -10.70 4.65
CA THR A 47 -1.67 -12.07 4.99
C THR A 47 -2.39 -12.59 6.24
N ASP A 48 -2.62 -11.71 7.23
CA ASP A 48 -3.35 -12.03 8.45
C ASP A 48 -4.84 -11.64 8.33
N LEU A 49 -5.72 -12.56 8.72
CA LEU A 49 -7.16 -12.34 8.65
C LEU A 49 -7.63 -11.22 9.60
N LYS A 50 -6.98 -11.06 10.77
CA LYS A 50 -7.35 -9.99 11.71
C LYS A 50 -7.05 -8.62 11.11
N ASP A 51 -5.92 -8.47 10.44
CA ASP A 51 -5.56 -7.23 9.76
C ASP A 51 -6.51 -6.93 8.59
N MET A 52 -6.90 -7.96 7.82
CA MET A 52 -7.94 -7.83 6.79
C MET A 52 -9.27 -7.32 7.36
N MET A 53 -9.70 -7.84 8.52
CA MET A 53 -10.95 -7.42 9.17
C MET A 53 -10.88 -5.94 9.59
N LEU A 54 -9.78 -5.50 10.20
CA LEU A 54 -9.57 -4.10 10.59
C LEU A 54 -9.58 -3.16 9.38
N VAL A 55 -8.90 -3.53 8.29
CA VAL A 55 -8.92 -2.75 7.05
C VAL A 55 -10.30 -2.74 6.43
N SER A 56 -11.01 -3.88 6.44
CA SER A 56 -12.39 -3.97 5.91
C SER A 56 -13.35 -3.04 6.66
N GLU A 57 -13.24 -2.96 7.98
CA GLU A 57 -14.03 -2.03 8.79
C GLU A 57 -13.71 -0.57 8.41
N PHE A 58 -12.44 -0.21 8.31
CA PHE A 58 -12.01 1.13 7.91
C PHE A 58 -12.49 1.51 6.49
N VAL A 59 -12.35 0.61 5.51
CA VAL A 59 -12.83 0.80 4.13
C VAL A 59 -14.33 1.01 4.11
N ASN A 60 -15.10 0.19 4.85
CA ASN A 60 -16.55 0.30 4.93
C ASN A 60 -16.98 1.64 5.55
N ASP A 61 -16.29 2.13 6.56
CA ASP A 61 -16.57 3.44 7.15
C ASP A 61 -16.37 4.56 6.13
N LEU A 62 -15.27 4.52 5.37
CA LEU A 62 -15.02 5.49 4.30
C LEU A 62 -16.06 5.38 3.18
N PHE A 63 -16.45 4.17 2.80
CA PHE A 63 -17.44 3.94 1.75
C PHE A 63 -18.83 4.49 2.13
N LYS A 64 -19.24 4.37 3.40
CA LYS A 64 -20.50 4.99 3.92
C LYS A 64 -20.53 6.51 3.72
N THR A 65 -19.38 7.17 3.63
CA THR A 65 -19.27 8.61 3.34
C THR A 65 -19.32 8.94 1.85
N LYS A 66 -19.76 8.00 0.99
CA LYS A 66 -19.88 8.13 -0.47
C LYS A 66 -18.55 8.42 -1.20
N LYS A 67 -17.45 7.95 -0.67
CA LYS A 67 -16.12 8.03 -1.30
C LYS A 67 -15.89 6.84 -2.21
N ASP A 68 -15.17 7.06 -3.29
CA ASP A 68 -14.66 5.99 -4.14
C ASP A 68 -13.41 5.39 -3.47
N VAL A 69 -13.57 4.25 -2.80
CA VAL A 69 -12.51 3.60 -2.05
C VAL A 69 -12.09 2.31 -2.75
N LYS A 70 -10.79 2.12 -2.92
CA LYS A 70 -10.21 0.88 -3.44
C LYS A 70 -9.06 0.43 -2.55
N ALA A 71 -9.15 -0.77 -2.01
CA ALA A 71 -8.11 -1.39 -1.21
C ALA A 71 -7.42 -2.50 -2.00
N LEU A 72 -6.10 -2.52 -1.98
CA LEU A 72 -5.27 -3.54 -2.61
C LEU A 72 -4.39 -4.19 -1.54
N GLY A 73 -4.69 -5.44 -1.21
CA GLY A 73 -4.00 -6.23 -0.20
C GLY A 73 -2.91 -7.12 -0.80
N PHE A 74 -1.73 -7.10 -0.20
CA PHE A 74 -0.68 -8.07 -0.47
C PHE A 74 -0.86 -9.29 0.41
N VAL A 75 -0.84 -10.47 -0.19
CA VAL A 75 -0.90 -11.76 0.51
C VAL A 75 0.44 -12.47 0.34
N ASN A 76 1.20 -12.60 1.42
CA ASN A 76 2.51 -13.24 1.42
C ASN A 76 2.41 -14.77 1.32
N ARG A 77 1.64 -15.25 0.33
CA ARG A 77 1.42 -16.68 -0.01
C ARG A 77 1.22 -16.81 -1.50
N ASN A 78 1.41 -18.02 -2.03
CA ASN A 78 1.19 -18.31 -3.45
C ASN A 78 -0.26 -18.70 -3.77
N GLU A 79 -1.02 -19.11 -2.78
CA GLU A 79 -2.35 -19.68 -2.95
C GLU A 79 -3.45 -18.72 -2.54
N LEU A 80 -4.51 -18.70 -3.34
CA LEU A 80 -5.78 -18.06 -2.99
C LEU A 80 -6.42 -18.83 -1.83
N THR A 81 -6.82 -18.12 -0.79
CA THR A 81 -7.70 -18.68 0.24
C THR A 81 -9.11 -18.11 0.07
N HIS A 82 -10.10 -18.77 0.67
CA HIS A 82 -11.50 -18.32 0.60
C HIS A 82 -11.72 -16.88 1.10
N HIS A 83 -10.79 -16.36 1.92
CA HIS A 83 -10.88 -15.01 2.48
C HIS A 83 -10.36 -13.93 1.52
N HIS A 84 -9.56 -14.28 0.52
CA HIS A 84 -8.95 -13.35 -0.43
C HIS A 84 -9.69 -13.29 -1.76
N MET A 85 -11.02 -13.35 -1.72
CA MET A 85 -11.83 -13.19 -2.93
C MET A 85 -12.00 -11.71 -3.27
N PRO A 86 -11.75 -11.29 -4.51
CA PRO A 86 -11.98 -9.92 -4.94
C PRO A 86 -13.43 -9.49 -4.72
N MET A 87 -13.62 -8.29 -4.22
CA MET A 87 -14.90 -7.63 -4.04
C MET A 87 -14.84 -6.22 -4.65
N LEU A 88 -15.97 -5.51 -4.68
CA LEU A 88 -16.03 -4.19 -5.30
C LEU A 88 -14.92 -3.23 -4.83
N GLN A 89 -14.68 -3.17 -3.51
CA GLN A 89 -13.68 -2.31 -2.89
C GLN A 89 -12.33 -2.99 -2.66
N PHE A 90 -12.22 -4.32 -2.81
CA PHE A 90 -11.04 -5.09 -2.42
C PHE A 90 -10.50 -5.90 -3.59
N ASP A 91 -9.22 -5.72 -3.85
CA ASP A 91 -8.43 -6.61 -4.69
C ASP A 91 -7.22 -7.14 -3.90
N PHE A 92 -6.65 -8.24 -4.39
CA PHE A 92 -5.52 -8.89 -3.76
C PHE A 92 -4.47 -9.26 -4.80
N PHE A 93 -3.22 -9.24 -4.39
CA PHE A 93 -2.12 -9.80 -5.16
C PHE A 93 -1.22 -10.65 -4.25
N PHE A 94 -0.48 -11.57 -4.84
CA PHE A 94 0.18 -12.68 -4.17
C PHE A 94 1.67 -12.73 -4.50
N LEU A 95 2.43 -13.61 -3.84
CA LEU A 95 3.84 -13.84 -4.17
C LEU A 95 4.08 -14.19 -5.66
N LYS A 96 3.18 -14.97 -6.27
CA LYS A 96 3.25 -15.31 -7.71
C LYS A 96 3.12 -14.12 -8.65
N ASP A 97 2.58 -12.99 -8.18
CA ASP A 97 2.42 -11.75 -8.93
C ASP A 97 3.66 -10.85 -8.84
N LEU A 98 4.70 -11.30 -8.15
CA LEU A 98 5.98 -10.61 -8.04
C LEU A 98 6.98 -11.15 -9.05
N ASN A 99 7.80 -10.26 -9.60
CA ASN A 99 8.96 -10.71 -10.37
C ASN A 99 10.11 -11.16 -9.43
N TRP A 100 11.24 -11.58 -10.02
CA TRP A 100 12.37 -12.14 -9.29
C TRP A 100 13.06 -11.17 -8.29
N TYR A 101 12.83 -9.86 -8.40
CA TYR A 101 13.31 -8.83 -7.47
C TYR A 101 12.17 -8.15 -6.69
N TYR A 102 11.08 -8.87 -6.47
CA TYR A 102 9.91 -8.50 -5.64
C TYR A 102 9.06 -7.32 -6.14
N LYS A 103 9.23 -6.86 -7.39
CA LYS A 103 8.35 -5.84 -7.97
C LYS A 103 7.02 -6.47 -8.39
N PRO A 104 5.88 -5.95 -7.92
CA PRO A 104 4.57 -6.45 -8.30
C PRO A 104 4.25 -6.21 -9.77
N GLN A 105 3.64 -7.23 -10.43
CA GLN A 105 3.31 -7.20 -11.87
C GLN A 105 2.07 -8.03 -12.15
N ASN A 106 0.93 -7.42 -12.38
CA ASN A 106 -0.25 -8.01 -13.01
C ASN A 106 -1.23 -6.90 -13.40
N TYR A 107 -2.36 -7.25 -14.03
CA TYR A 107 -3.36 -6.29 -14.48
C TYR A 107 -4.08 -5.58 -13.32
N ILE A 108 -4.30 -6.25 -12.19
CA ILE A 108 -4.93 -5.65 -11.00
C ILE A 108 -4.05 -4.53 -10.45
N ILE A 109 -2.75 -4.79 -10.36
CA ILE A 109 -1.74 -3.83 -9.92
C ILE A 109 -1.69 -2.63 -10.86
N LYS A 110 -1.67 -2.89 -12.17
CA LYS A 110 -1.66 -1.84 -13.19
C LYS A 110 -2.90 -0.94 -13.05
N ASN A 111 -4.08 -1.53 -12.97
CA ASN A 111 -5.34 -0.79 -12.80
C ASN A 111 -5.34 0.05 -11.52
N PHE A 112 -4.81 -0.49 -10.42
CA PHE A 112 -4.69 0.26 -9.16
C PHE A 112 -3.74 1.46 -9.30
N LEU A 113 -2.60 1.29 -9.96
CA LEU A 113 -1.60 2.35 -10.13
C LEU A 113 -2.02 3.43 -11.13
N GLU A 114 -2.84 3.09 -12.13
CA GLU A 114 -3.35 4.03 -13.14
C GLU A 114 -4.50 4.91 -12.61
N LYS A 115 -5.11 4.53 -11.50
CA LYS A 115 -6.20 5.30 -10.91
C LYS A 115 -5.68 6.56 -10.19
N ASP A 116 -6.29 7.70 -10.48
CA ASP A 116 -5.99 8.98 -9.82
C ASP A 116 -6.68 9.04 -8.45
N TYR A 117 -5.93 8.71 -7.40
CA TYR A 117 -6.40 8.86 -6.01
C TYR A 117 -6.11 10.25 -5.49
N ASP A 118 -7.09 10.85 -4.78
CA ASP A 118 -6.82 12.07 -4.00
C ASP A 118 -5.90 11.73 -2.82
N ILE A 119 -6.16 10.60 -2.14
CA ILE A 119 -5.29 10.10 -1.06
C ILE A 119 -4.92 8.64 -1.33
N LEU A 120 -3.66 8.29 -1.14
CA LEU A 120 -3.19 6.92 -0.98
C LEU A 120 -2.71 6.72 0.45
N ILE A 121 -3.27 5.72 1.13
CA ILE A 121 -2.91 5.37 2.51
C ILE A 121 -2.23 4.00 2.51
N ASN A 122 -0.98 3.94 2.97
CA ASN A 122 -0.29 2.69 3.23
C ASN A 122 -0.44 2.31 4.70
N LEU A 123 -1.14 1.23 4.96
CA LEU A 123 -1.42 0.70 6.29
C LEU A 123 -0.48 -0.45 6.71
N CYS A 124 0.61 -0.71 5.97
CA CYS A 124 1.60 -1.69 6.41
C CYS A 124 2.34 -1.18 7.65
N THR A 125 2.34 -1.99 8.70
CA THR A 125 3.10 -1.72 9.94
C THR A 125 4.52 -2.27 9.88
N SER A 126 4.78 -3.25 9.02
CA SER A 126 6.08 -3.86 8.76
C SER A 126 6.68 -3.44 7.42
N ASN A 127 7.96 -3.77 7.20
CA ASN A 127 8.63 -3.51 5.93
C ASN A 127 8.13 -4.44 4.82
N CYS A 128 7.02 -4.08 4.18
CA CYS A 128 6.43 -4.82 3.07
C CYS A 128 6.92 -4.26 1.73
N VAL A 129 8.02 -4.81 1.20
CA VAL A 129 8.65 -4.35 -0.05
C VAL A 129 7.68 -4.28 -1.24
N PRO A 130 6.84 -5.31 -1.52
CA PRO A 130 5.90 -5.22 -2.63
C PRO A 130 4.91 -4.04 -2.51
N VAL A 131 4.42 -3.78 -1.29
CA VAL A 131 3.51 -2.65 -1.04
C VAL A 131 4.22 -1.30 -1.21
N LYS A 132 5.50 -1.20 -0.81
CA LYS A 132 6.30 0.01 -1.04
C LYS A 132 6.46 0.34 -2.52
N TYR A 133 6.66 -0.67 -3.37
CA TYR A 133 6.67 -0.48 -4.82
C TYR A 133 5.39 0.16 -5.33
N LEU A 134 4.24 -0.28 -4.82
CA LEU A 134 2.94 0.28 -5.19
C LEU A 134 2.77 1.71 -4.67
N ALA A 135 3.12 1.95 -3.42
CA ALA A 135 3.06 3.29 -2.84
C ALA A 135 3.97 4.27 -3.61
N GLY A 136 5.18 3.84 -3.96
CA GLY A 136 6.12 4.62 -4.78
C GLY A 136 5.59 4.88 -6.19
N GLY A 137 5.06 3.85 -6.86
CA GLY A 137 4.59 3.91 -8.24
C GLY A 137 3.25 4.61 -8.44
N SER A 138 2.41 4.72 -7.42
CA SER A 138 1.12 5.40 -7.50
C SER A 138 1.25 6.88 -7.83
N LYS A 139 0.30 7.40 -8.61
CA LYS A 139 0.17 8.83 -8.96
C LYS A 139 -0.75 9.60 -8.01
N ALA A 140 -1.14 9.01 -6.88
CA ALA A 140 -1.98 9.66 -5.89
C ALA A 140 -1.45 11.05 -5.50
N LYS A 141 -2.37 12.02 -5.37
CA LYS A 141 -2.03 13.42 -5.08
C LYS A 141 -1.40 13.58 -3.70
N PHE A 142 -1.93 12.85 -2.70
CA PHE A 142 -1.44 12.86 -1.33
C PHE A 142 -1.18 11.44 -0.84
N LYS A 143 0.05 11.15 -0.43
CA LYS A 143 0.46 9.82 0.03
C LYS A 143 0.75 9.85 1.52
N VAL A 144 0.12 8.95 2.24
CA VAL A 144 0.23 8.82 3.69
C VAL A 144 0.69 7.42 4.06
N GLY A 145 1.61 7.31 4.99
CA GLY A 145 2.10 6.02 5.48
C GLY A 145 2.68 6.12 6.89
N LYS A 146 3.03 4.98 7.46
CA LYS A 146 3.74 4.92 8.72
C LYS A 146 5.13 5.55 8.57
N TYR A 147 5.62 6.19 9.63
CA TYR A 147 6.97 6.76 9.65
C TYR A 147 8.04 5.68 9.41
N GLU A 148 8.91 5.93 8.46
CA GLU A 148 10.10 5.15 8.15
C GLU A 148 11.26 6.08 7.82
N GLN A 149 12.45 5.77 8.33
CA GLN A 149 13.65 6.52 7.96
C GLN A 149 13.96 6.33 6.46
N ASP A 150 14.44 7.39 5.82
CA ASP A 150 14.97 7.42 4.45
C ASP A 150 13.97 7.16 3.30
N LEU A 151 12.66 7.32 3.51
CA LEU A 151 11.69 7.14 2.45
C LEU A 151 10.96 8.44 2.06
N SER A 152 11.33 8.97 0.89
CA SER A 152 10.64 10.11 0.25
C SER A 152 9.37 9.73 -0.54
N ILE A 153 8.75 8.58 -0.21
CA ILE A 153 7.54 8.10 -0.89
C ILE A 153 6.32 8.91 -0.48
N TYR A 154 6.22 9.20 0.82
CA TYR A 154 5.05 9.77 1.43
C TYR A 154 5.16 11.29 1.55
N ASP A 155 4.01 11.98 1.43
CA ASP A 155 3.90 13.41 1.71
C ASP A 155 3.67 13.64 3.21
N MET A 156 3.06 12.67 3.87
CA MET A 156 2.84 12.65 5.31
C MET A 156 3.20 11.29 5.89
N MET A 157 3.98 11.29 6.95
CA MET A 157 4.34 10.09 7.70
C MET A 157 3.82 10.19 9.12
N ILE A 158 3.20 9.10 9.59
CA ILE A 158 2.57 9.02 10.89
C ILE A 158 3.42 8.11 11.79
N ASP A 159 3.91 8.68 12.87
CA ASP A 159 4.58 7.92 13.92
C ASP A 159 3.55 7.34 14.89
N VAL A 160 3.66 6.06 15.19
CA VAL A 160 2.73 5.34 16.05
C VAL A 160 3.45 4.79 17.29
N LYS A 161 2.92 5.08 18.47
CA LYS A 161 3.49 4.61 19.74
C LYS A 161 3.48 3.07 19.88
N LYS A 162 2.53 2.41 19.24
CA LYS A 162 2.39 0.95 19.19
C LYS A 162 2.39 0.53 17.73
N ASP A 163 3.25 -0.40 17.40
CA ASP A 163 3.40 -0.97 16.06
C ASP A 163 2.27 -1.94 15.71
N THR A 164 1.03 -1.47 15.80
CA THR A 164 -0.17 -2.24 15.46
C THR A 164 -0.98 -1.54 14.38
N LEU A 165 -1.61 -2.32 13.52
CA LEU A 165 -2.47 -1.79 12.47
C LEU A 165 -3.63 -0.96 13.03
N SER A 166 -4.22 -1.39 14.14
CA SER A 166 -5.31 -0.64 14.81
C SER A 166 -4.85 0.74 15.27
N ALA A 167 -3.64 0.86 15.85
CA ALA A 167 -3.09 2.15 16.23
C ALA A 167 -2.84 3.04 15.02
N LEU A 168 -2.26 2.48 13.94
CA LEU A 168 -2.02 3.23 12.70
C LEU A 168 -3.33 3.75 12.09
N ILE A 169 -4.38 2.93 12.02
CA ILE A 169 -5.69 3.35 11.51
C ILE A 169 -6.28 4.47 12.38
N THR A 170 -6.13 4.38 13.70
CA THR A 170 -6.61 5.42 14.61
C THR A 170 -5.90 6.75 14.37
N GLU A 171 -4.59 6.73 14.24
CA GLU A 171 -3.80 7.94 13.96
C GLU A 171 -4.08 8.49 12.55
N VAL A 172 -4.25 7.63 11.55
CA VAL A 172 -4.67 8.04 10.19
C VAL A 172 -6.01 8.78 10.24
N LYS A 173 -7.01 8.23 10.95
CA LYS A 173 -8.31 8.90 11.15
C LYS A 173 -8.14 10.25 11.87
N HIS A 174 -7.27 10.34 12.87
CA HIS A 174 -7.04 11.55 13.64
C HIS A 174 -6.40 12.67 12.80
N TYR A 175 -5.34 12.35 12.05
CA TYR A 175 -4.57 13.36 11.31
C TYR A 175 -5.20 13.74 9.96
N LEU A 176 -6.03 12.89 9.38
CA LEU A 176 -6.69 13.15 8.10
C LEU A 176 -8.13 13.66 8.21
N ASN A 177 -8.67 13.83 9.41
CA ASN A 177 -10.00 14.43 9.61
C ASN A 177 -10.04 15.95 9.46
#